data_df730c527a2ba5613afd7ed67cdeeca3
#
_entry.id   df730c527a2ba5613afd7ed67cdeeca3
#
_cell.length_a   1.000
_cell.length_b   1.000
_cell.length_c   1.000
_cell.angle_alpha   90.00
_cell.angle_beta   90.00
_cell.angle_gamma   90.00
#
_symmetry.space_group_name_H-M   'P 1'
#
loop_
_entity.id
_entity.type
_entity.pdbx_description
1 polymer ?
#
loop_
_entity_poly.entity_id
_entity_poly.type
_entity_poly.pdbx_seq_one_letter_code
_entity_poly.pdbx_strand_id
1 'polypeptide(L)'
;MNPLLRAEQAVLGSVLLDPNQLAHLDWLAPDHFDRPVHRALFTALRKLRHDGHPAAAADGPVPLSWVTDSVVEADRHVRGLTAVYAHTLVSACPRPEHAPVYGRMVLEGAIHRTVAEHAIRLHQAARVDVLRGEVEGALRSADVLAGVLTDLARRWGTEPRPVAPPAPPTTVPTTPTVQADQVAEDERFLLAVLAEQPKGMEEVVGWLRPGDFADPGHGRLYRCLGALHHRGEPIDRITLLWEAQRRGLLADGTMSGEQLTAICDGVGPGSAEWLGERVMRSSVTRTAAASARAVRALAQDEALGPGPLINHALYVLGPLDEVRTRWQLATGDPPPAPKTSASSDNVPRPAQVQAALARSSPSLPSPPSALSQGAPRSAAVRPRSLGPS
;
A
#
# COMPACT_ATOMS: atom_id res chain seq x y z
N MET A 1 -11.97 16.12 16.32
CA MET A 1 -12.30 14.92 17.16
C MET A 1 -11.89 13.71 16.35
N ASN A 2 -11.04 12.82 16.84
CA ASN A 2 -10.55 11.66 16.07
C ASN A 2 -11.59 10.53 16.06
N PRO A 3 -12.19 10.16 14.90
CA PRO A 3 -13.23 9.12 14.80
C PRO A 3 -12.73 7.74 15.23
N LEU A 4 -11.50 7.38 14.90
CA LEU A 4 -10.89 6.10 15.26
C LEU A 4 -10.79 5.94 16.78
N LEU A 5 -10.35 7.01 17.48
CA LEU A 5 -10.32 7.00 18.94
C LEU A 5 -11.70 6.75 19.54
N ARG A 6 -12.75 7.33 18.95
CA ARG A 6 -14.14 7.11 19.40
C ARG A 6 -14.59 5.67 19.14
N ALA A 7 -14.21 5.09 18.02
CA ALA A 7 -14.50 3.68 17.74
C ALA A 7 -13.81 2.75 18.75
N GLU A 8 -12.54 2.99 19.08
CA GLU A 8 -11.84 2.23 20.12
C GLU A 8 -12.52 2.33 21.49
N GLN A 9 -12.88 3.57 21.89
CA GLN A 9 -13.60 3.79 23.15
C GLN A 9 -14.96 3.08 23.17
N ALA A 10 -15.68 3.10 22.04
CA ALA A 10 -16.98 2.45 21.91
C ALA A 10 -16.86 0.91 21.99
N VAL A 11 -15.85 0.30 21.35
CA VAL A 11 -15.57 -1.14 21.49
C VAL A 11 -15.34 -1.52 22.94
N LEU A 12 -14.43 -0.82 23.61
CA LEU A 12 -14.10 -1.12 25.01
C LEU A 12 -15.29 -0.87 25.95
N GLY A 13 -16.01 0.23 25.72
CA GLY A 13 -17.23 0.54 26.45
C GLY A 13 -18.32 -0.52 26.26
N SER A 14 -18.48 -1.04 25.02
CA SER A 14 -19.44 -2.13 24.74
C SER A 14 -19.14 -3.37 25.56
N VAL A 15 -17.86 -3.78 25.62
CA VAL A 15 -17.43 -4.97 26.36
C VAL A 15 -17.51 -4.75 27.88
N LEU A 16 -17.27 -3.53 28.36
CA LEU A 16 -17.44 -3.20 29.79
C LEU A 16 -18.91 -3.21 30.21
N LEU A 17 -19.82 -2.82 29.31
CA LEU A 17 -21.26 -2.84 29.53
C LEU A 17 -21.89 -4.23 29.35
N ASP A 18 -21.34 -5.02 28.44
CA ASP A 18 -21.81 -6.37 28.13
C ASP A 18 -20.64 -7.28 27.74
N PRO A 19 -20.14 -8.12 28.68
CA PRO A 19 -19.04 -9.04 28.42
C PRO A 19 -19.31 -10.03 27.27
N ASN A 20 -20.57 -10.33 26.94
CA ASN A 20 -20.93 -11.25 25.86
C ASN A 20 -20.56 -10.71 24.49
N GLN A 21 -20.39 -9.39 24.36
CA GLN A 21 -19.91 -8.78 23.10
C GLN A 21 -18.53 -9.29 22.69
N LEU A 22 -17.70 -9.77 23.62
CA LEU A 22 -16.42 -10.39 23.29
C LEU A 22 -16.55 -11.60 22.35
N ALA A 23 -17.66 -12.35 22.42
CA ALA A 23 -17.89 -13.47 21.51
C ALA A 23 -18.02 -13.03 20.04
N HIS A 24 -18.50 -11.83 19.82
CA HIS A 24 -18.65 -11.24 18.49
C HIS A 24 -17.38 -10.51 18.01
N LEU A 25 -16.36 -10.40 18.87
CA LEU A 25 -15.08 -9.72 18.62
C LEU A 25 -13.88 -10.67 18.62
N ASP A 26 -14.07 -11.98 18.50
CA ASP A 26 -12.98 -12.98 18.53
C ASP A 26 -11.92 -12.74 17.42
N TRP A 27 -12.35 -12.16 16.31
CA TRP A 27 -11.50 -11.76 15.17
C TRP A 27 -10.70 -10.48 15.41
N LEU A 28 -11.06 -9.65 16.41
CA LEU A 28 -10.38 -8.40 16.74
C LEU A 28 -9.20 -8.69 17.68
N ALA A 29 -7.99 -8.35 17.27
CA ALA A 29 -6.79 -8.52 18.09
C ALA A 29 -6.47 -7.26 18.91
N PRO A 30 -5.82 -7.39 20.08
CA PRO A 30 -5.38 -6.23 20.86
C PRO A 30 -4.51 -5.25 20.06
N ASP A 31 -3.66 -5.76 19.16
CA ASP A 31 -2.77 -4.95 18.33
C ASP A 31 -3.50 -4.07 17.30
N HIS A 32 -4.78 -4.30 17.09
CA HIS A 32 -5.59 -3.44 16.24
C HIS A 32 -5.91 -2.08 16.89
N PHE A 33 -5.78 -1.96 18.21
CA PHE A 33 -5.96 -0.70 18.91
C PHE A 33 -4.72 0.18 18.77
N ASP A 34 -4.93 1.47 18.56
CA ASP A 34 -3.83 2.44 18.43
C ASP A 34 -3.21 2.76 19.79
N ARG A 35 -4.06 3.02 20.79
CA ARG A 35 -3.59 3.40 22.13
C ARG A 35 -3.11 2.21 22.95
N PRO A 36 -1.89 2.28 23.54
CA PRO A 36 -1.39 1.21 24.41
C PRO A 36 -2.32 0.86 25.57
N VAL A 37 -3.01 1.86 26.15
CA VAL A 37 -3.98 1.67 27.23
C VAL A 37 -5.21 0.88 26.77
N HIS A 38 -5.71 1.15 25.55
CA HIS A 38 -6.83 0.41 24.97
C HIS A 38 -6.43 -1.03 24.63
N ARG A 39 -5.23 -1.22 24.11
CA ARG A 39 -4.64 -2.53 23.83
C ARG A 39 -4.55 -3.38 25.11
N ALA A 40 -4.01 -2.80 26.19
CA ALA A 40 -3.90 -3.48 27.47
C ALA A 40 -5.26 -3.83 28.07
N LEU A 41 -6.23 -2.91 28.01
CA LEU A 41 -7.57 -3.17 28.51
C LEU A 41 -8.28 -4.26 27.70
N PHE A 42 -8.20 -4.25 26.38
CA PHE A 42 -8.81 -5.30 25.56
C PHE A 42 -8.16 -6.67 25.80
N THR A 43 -6.85 -6.70 26.01
CA THR A 43 -6.11 -7.92 26.41
C THR A 43 -6.61 -8.45 27.77
N ALA A 44 -6.77 -7.56 28.75
CA ALA A 44 -7.28 -7.92 30.09
C ALA A 44 -8.71 -8.48 30.01
N LEU A 45 -9.60 -7.84 29.28
CA LEU A 45 -10.98 -8.28 29.07
C LEU A 45 -11.06 -9.68 28.45
N ARG A 46 -10.24 -9.93 27.41
CA ARG A 46 -10.16 -11.26 26.78
C ARG A 46 -9.61 -12.32 27.72
N LYS A 47 -8.60 -11.97 28.53
CA LYS A 47 -8.02 -12.86 29.53
C LYS A 47 -9.03 -13.23 30.60
N LEU A 48 -9.72 -12.25 31.21
CA LEU A 48 -10.75 -12.51 32.24
C LEU A 48 -11.86 -13.40 31.70
N ARG A 49 -12.29 -13.21 30.45
CA ARG A 49 -13.26 -14.11 29.82
C ARG A 49 -12.70 -15.53 29.67
N HIS A 50 -11.46 -15.67 29.21
CA HIS A 50 -10.80 -16.96 29.07
C HIS A 50 -10.64 -17.69 30.39
N ASP A 51 -10.32 -16.95 31.47
CA ASP A 51 -10.13 -17.46 32.82
C ASP A 51 -11.47 -17.77 33.52
N GLY A 52 -12.60 -17.57 32.86
CA GLY A 52 -13.94 -17.91 33.37
C GLY A 52 -14.48 -16.93 34.39
N HIS A 53 -14.17 -15.64 34.28
CA HIS A 53 -14.73 -14.62 35.18
C HIS A 53 -16.24 -14.70 35.23
N PRO A 54 -16.88 -14.68 36.44
CA PRO A 54 -18.32 -14.90 36.60
C PRO A 54 -19.21 -13.98 35.78
N ALA A 55 -18.78 -12.72 35.56
CA ALA A 55 -19.53 -11.76 34.74
C ALA A 55 -19.58 -12.13 33.25
N ALA A 56 -18.66 -12.95 32.76
CA ALA A 56 -18.62 -13.35 31.37
C ALA A 56 -19.61 -14.47 31.02
N ALA A 57 -20.21 -15.11 32.03
CA ALA A 57 -21.18 -16.19 31.89
C ALA A 57 -22.57 -15.81 32.44
N ALA A 58 -22.75 -14.59 32.97
CA ALA A 58 -23.95 -14.18 33.63
C ALA A 58 -25.00 -13.61 32.66
N ASP A 59 -26.21 -14.18 32.69
CA ASP A 59 -27.39 -13.57 32.07
C ASP A 59 -27.98 -12.58 33.09
N GLY A 60 -27.54 -11.33 33.08
CA GLY A 60 -28.04 -10.30 34.01
C GLY A 60 -27.20 -9.03 34.06
N PRO A 61 -27.48 -8.14 35.02
CA PRO A 61 -26.72 -6.90 35.16
C PRO A 61 -25.26 -7.19 35.46
N VAL A 62 -24.38 -6.54 34.72
CA VAL A 62 -22.94 -6.73 34.81
C VAL A 62 -22.43 -6.29 36.19
N PRO A 63 -21.77 -7.17 36.96
CA PRO A 63 -21.26 -6.82 38.27
C PRO A 63 -20.10 -5.81 38.17
N LEU A 64 -20.00 -4.93 39.15
CA LEU A 64 -18.94 -3.91 39.20
C LEU A 64 -17.53 -4.53 39.22
N SER A 65 -17.39 -5.76 39.72
CA SER A 65 -16.13 -6.54 39.70
C SER A 65 -15.60 -6.71 38.29
N TRP A 66 -16.43 -6.85 37.26
CA TRP A 66 -15.98 -6.93 35.85
C TRP A 66 -15.14 -5.73 35.44
N VAL A 67 -15.61 -4.52 35.76
CA VAL A 67 -14.91 -3.28 35.44
C VAL A 67 -13.64 -3.13 36.30
N THR A 68 -13.74 -3.38 37.62
CA THR A 68 -12.60 -3.22 38.53
C THR A 68 -11.49 -4.23 38.22
N ASP A 69 -11.83 -5.50 38.01
CA ASP A 69 -10.84 -6.55 37.72
C ASP A 69 -10.17 -6.36 36.35
N SER A 70 -10.93 -5.88 35.34
CA SER A 70 -10.35 -5.53 34.04
C SER A 70 -9.36 -4.36 34.13
N VAL A 71 -9.65 -3.35 34.95
CA VAL A 71 -8.73 -2.22 35.20
C VAL A 71 -7.47 -2.71 35.93
N VAL A 72 -7.62 -3.52 36.98
CA VAL A 72 -6.51 -4.08 37.75
C VAL A 72 -5.62 -4.96 36.89
N GLU A 73 -6.20 -5.82 36.04
CA GLU A 73 -5.45 -6.69 35.15
C GLU A 73 -4.71 -5.88 34.08
N ALA A 74 -5.34 -4.87 33.51
CA ALA A 74 -4.71 -4.01 32.48
C ALA A 74 -3.58 -3.13 33.06
N ASP A 75 -3.73 -2.63 34.29
CA ASP A 75 -2.71 -1.78 34.96
C ASP A 75 -1.39 -2.52 35.24
N ARG A 76 -1.41 -3.86 35.25
CA ARG A 76 -0.19 -4.70 35.33
C ARG A 76 0.71 -4.51 34.11
N HIS A 77 0.15 -4.12 32.96
CA HIS A 77 0.88 -4.01 31.70
C HIS A 77 1.12 -2.56 31.28
N VAL A 78 0.20 -1.63 31.59
CA VAL A 78 0.30 -0.22 31.22
C VAL A 78 -0.24 0.64 32.36
N ARG A 79 0.60 1.52 32.92
CA ARG A 79 0.19 2.48 33.97
C ARG A 79 -0.74 3.55 33.41
N GLY A 80 -1.69 3.98 34.22
CA GLY A 80 -2.55 5.13 33.95
C GLY A 80 -4.00 4.75 33.56
N LEU A 81 -4.37 3.48 33.62
CA LEU A 81 -5.76 3.07 33.52
C LEU A 81 -6.41 3.23 34.90
N THR A 82 -7.40 4.13 34.98
CA THR A 82 -8.12 4.41 36.22
C THR A 82 -9.59 4.01 36.08
N ALA A 83 -10.27 3.79 37.21
CA ALA A 83 -11.71 3.55 37.21
C ALA A 83 -12.48 4.72 36.56
N VAL A 84 -12.00 5.96 36.72
CA VAL A 84 -12.57 7.16 36.06
C VAL A 84 -12.47 7.02 34.55
N TYR A 85 -11.32 6.55 34.03
CA TYR A 85 -11.17 6.34 32.60
C TYR A 85 -12.10 5.22 32.09
N ALA A 86 -12.26 4.13 32.82
CA ALA A 86 -13.22 3.08 32.48
C ALA A 86 -14.65 3.62 32.38
N HIS A 87 -15.06 4.52 33.31
CA HIS A 87 -16.32 5.23 33.21
C HIS A 87 -16.46 6.10 31.96
N THR A 88 -15.38 6.74 31.53
CA THR A 88 -15.43 7.51 30.26
C THR A 88 -15.60 6.61 29.05
N LEU A 89 -15.04 5.38 29.07
CA LEU A 89 -15.24 4.38 28.00
C LEU A 89 -16.70 3.90 27.96
N VAL A 90 -17.27 3.56 29.11
CA VAL A 90 -18.68 3.19 29.24
C VAL A 90 -19.59 4.29 28.69
N SER A 91 -19.34 5.54 29.09
CA SER A 91 -20.12 6.71 28.63
C SER A 91 -19.92 7.03 27.14
N ALA A 92 -18.80 6.59 26.55
CA ALA A 92 -18.51 6.79 25.13
C ALA A 92 -19.19 5.76 24.22
N CYS A 93 -19.74 4.67 24.77
CA CYS A 93 -20.44 3.64 24.03
C CYS A 93 -21.91 4.02 23.81
N PRO A 94 -22.34 4.27 22.55
CA PRO A 94 -23.75 4.61 22.31
C PRO A 94 -24.69 3.40 22.45
N ARG A 95 -24.24 2.22 22.00
CA ARG A 95 -25.00 0.96 21.98
C ARG A 95 -24.06 -0.25 22.05
N PRO A 96 -24.08 -1.03 23.12
CA PRO A 96 -23.21 -2.19 23.28
C PRO A 96 -23.36 -3.23 22.18
N GLU A 97 -24.58 -3.46 21.69
CA GLU A 97 -24.89 -4.42 20.63
C GLU A 97 -24.24 -4.09 19.27
N HIS A 98 -23.72 -2.87 19.09
CA HIS A 98 -22.98 -2.45 17.90
C HIS A 98 -21.47 -2.70 17.99
N ALA A 99 -21.00 -3.42 19.01
CA ALA A 99 -19.58 -3.74 19.19
C ALA A 99 -18.90 -4.29 17.92
N PRO A 100 -19.51 -5.20 17.11
CA PRO A 100 -18.90 -5.67 15.86
C PRO A 100 -18.68 -4.56 14.83
N VAL A 101 -19.57 -3.58 14.77
CA VAL A 101 -19.43 -2.43 13.84
C VAL A 101 -18.30 -1.53 14.29
N TYR A 102 -18.22 -1.22 15.58
CA TYR A 102 -17.11 -0.41 16.13
C TYR A 102 -15.77 -1.14 16.00
N GLY A 103 -15.75 -2.45 16.25
CA GLY A 103 -14.57 -3.29 16.06
C GLY A 103 -14.05 -3.28 14.61
N ARG A 104 -14.96 -3.25 13.64
CA ARG A 104 -14.61 -3.13 12.22
C ARG A 104 -13.93 -1.80 11.91
N MET A 105 -14.40 -0.69 12.49
CA MET A 105 -13.75 0.62 12.36
C MET A 105 -12.34 0.61 12.96
N VAL A 106 -12.15 -0.07 14.10
CA VAL A 106 -10.83 -0.25 14.72
C VAL A 106 -9.91 -1.07 13.83
N LEU A 107 -10.38 -2.16 13.23
CA LEU A 107 -9.61 -2.96 12.28
C LEU A 107 -9.23 -2.16 11.04
N GLU A 108 -10.13 -1.36 10.50
CA GLU A 108 -9.88 -0.47 9.36
C GLU A 108 -8.74 0.50 9.66
N GLY A 109 -8.79 1.20 10.80
CA GLY A 109 -7.71 2.07 11.24
C GLY A 109 -6.38 1.33 11.47
N ALA A 110 -6.44 0.09 11.97
CA ALA A 110 -5.23 -0.75 12.12
C ALA A 110 -4.61 -1.12 10.77
N ILE A 111 -5.41 -1.40 9.75
CA ILE A 111 -4.92 -1.69 8.39
C ILE A 111 -4.19 -0.48 7.83
N HIS A 112 -4.79 0.72 7.89
CA HIS A 112 -4.16 1.96 7.44
C HIS A 112 -2.82 2.22 8.13
N ARG A 113 -2.78 2.07 9.45
CA ARG A 113 -1.58 2.25 10.26
C ARG A 113 -0.48 1.25 9.89
N THR A 114 -0.83 -0.03 9.77
CA THR A 114 0.12 -1.09 9.41
C THR A 114 0.73 -0.85 8.03
N VAL A 115 -0.08 -0.48 7.03
CA VAL A 115 0.40 -0.16 5.68
C VAL A 115 1.33 1.06 5.72
N ALA A 116 0.96 2.12 6.45
CA ALA A 116 1.79 3.31 6.60
C ALA A 116 3.14 3.01 7.26
N GLU A 117 3.16 2.20 8.33
CA GLU A 117 4.39 1.80 9.03
C GLU A 117 5.34 1.01 8.13
N HIS A 118 4.83 0.05 7.36
CA HIS A 118 5.66 -0.72 6.43
C HIS A 118 6.16 0.12 5.26
N ALA A 119 5.36 1.06 4.77
CA ALA A 119 5.81 2.04 3.77
C ALA A 119 6.95 2.93 4.30
N ILE A 120 6.87 3.37 5.56
CA ILE A 120 7.96 4.13 6.21
C ILE A 120 9.23 3.28 6.30
N ARG A 121 9.13 2.00 6.69
CA ARG A 121 10.28 1.08 6.75
C ARG A 121 10.94 0.90 5.39
N LEU A 122 10.13 0.71 4.33
CA LEU A 122 10.64 0.63 2.95
C LEU A 122 11.37 1.91 2.56
N HIS A 123 10.80 3.08 2.86
CA HIS A 123 11.45 4.36 2.57
C HIS A 123 12.79 4.52 3.32
N GLN A 124 12.83 4.14 4.59
CA GLN A 124 14.05 4.19 5.40
C GLN A 124 15.12 3.22 4.88
N ALA A 125 14.73 1.98 4.51
CA ALA A 125 15.63 1.00 3.93
C ALA A 125 16.24 1.51 2.62
N ALA A 126 15.44 2.08 1.71
CA ALA A 126 15.93 2.66 0.46
C ALA A 126 16.94 3.80 0.72
N ARG A 127 16.71 4.64 1.74
CA ARG A 127 17.68 5.69 2.10
C ARG A 127 19.00 5.14 2.65
N VAL A 128 18.96 4.09 3.46
CA VAL A 128 20.15 3.44 4.00
C VAL A 128 20.94 2.77 2.87
N ASP A 129 20.26 2.10 1.95
CA ASP A 129 20.87 1.44 0.79
C ASP A 129 21.58 2.44 -0.11
N VAL A 130 20.99 3.64 -0.36
CA VAL A 130 21.66 4.72 -1.09
C VAL A 130 23.00 5.10 -0.44
N LEU A 131 23.04 5.21 0.89
CA LEU A 131 24.28 5.57 1.62
C LEU A 131 25.34 4.47 1.57
N ARG A 132 24.94 3.21 1.47
CA ARG A 132 25.83 2.03 1.46
C ARG A 132 26.20 1.58 0.06
N GLY A 133 25.51 2.07 -0.97
CA GLY A 133 25.64 1.55 -2.33
C GLY A 133 25.06 0.14 -2.48
N GLU A 134 23.99 -0.18 -1.75
CA GLU A 134 23.31 -1.47 -1.72
C GLU A 134 21.88 -1.32 -2.26
N VAL A 135 21.13 -2.43 -2.39
CA VAL A 135 19.70 -2.48 -2.77
C VAL A 135 18.90 -3.49 -1.96
N GLU A 136 19.57 -4.40 -1.29
CA GLU A 136 18.96 -5.58 -0.63
C GLU A 136 18.03 -5.20 0.51
N GLY A 137 18.32 -4.14 1.23
CA GLY A 137 17.48 -3.62 2.31
C GLY A 137 16.11 -3.15 1.80
N ALA A 138 16.11 -2.38 0.71
CA ALA A 138 14.89 -1.89 0.06
C ALA A 138 14.08 -3.04 -0.53
N LEU A 139 14.74 -3.95 -1.25
CA LEU A 139 14.08 -5.10 -1.88
C LEU A 139 13.41 -6.02 -0.83
N ARG A 140 14.13 -6.35 0.26
CA ARG A 140 13.54 -7.14 1.38
C ARG A 140 12.37 -6.43 2.04
N SER A 141 12.48 -5.10 2.24
CA SER A 141 11.40 -4.33 2.85
C SER A 141 10.16 -4.27 1.95
N ALA A 142 10.35 -4.25 0.63
CA ALA A 142 9.26 -4.33 -0.34
C ALA A 142 8.57 -5.70 -0.30
N ASP A 143 9.33 -6.80 -0.21
CA ASP A 143 8.77 -8.15 -0.06
C ASP A 143 7.94 -8.30 1.21
N VAL A 144 8.43 -7.74 2.33
CA VAL A 144 7.69 -7.74 3.59
C VAL A 144 6.39 -6.95 3.43
N LEU A 145 6.44 -5.75 2.82
CA LEU A 145 5.25 -4.95 2.59
C LEU A 145 4.23 -5.68 1.69
N ALA A 146 4.67 -6.28 0.59
CA ALA A 146 3.80 -7.05 -0.31
C ALA A 146 3.16 -8.25 0.41
N GLY A 147 3.93 -8.96 1.23
CA GLY A 147 3.43 -10.05 2.09
C GLY A 147 2.38 -9.57 3.08
N VAL A 148 2.63 -8.46 3.77
CA VAL A 148 1.68 -7.83 4.71
C VAL A 148 0.40 -7.42 3.99
N LEU A 149 0.48 -6.79 2.82
CA LEU A 149 -0.71 -6.41 2.03
C LEU A 149 -1.55 -7.64 1.66
N THR A 150 -0.90 -8.73 1.29
CA THR A 150 -1.57 -10.01 0.97
C THR A 150 -2.27 -10.61 2.20
N ASP A 151 -1.63 -10.55 3.37
CA ASP A 151 -2.21 -11.03 4.63
C ASP A 151 -3.39 -10.17 5.07
N LEU A 152 -3.27 -8.85 4.97
CA LEU A 152 -4.35 -7.91 5.26
C LEU A 152 -5.54 -8.10 4.32
N ALA A 153 -5.30 -8.35 3.03
CA ALA A 153 -6.34 -8.66 2.06
C ALA A 153 -7.16 -9.90 2.51
N ARG A 154 -6.47 -10.98 2.89
CA ARG A 154 -7.13 -12.20 3.40
C ARG A 154 -7.94 -11.95 4.65
N ARG A 155 -7.40 -11.17 5.62
CA ARG A 155 -8.10 -10.82 6.88
C ARG A 155 -9.32 -9.93 6.63
N TRP A 156 -9.23 -9.02 5.68
CA TRP A 156 -10.33 -8.13 5.31
C TRP A 156 -11.38 -8.82 4.42
N GLY A 157 -11.06 -9.97 3.82
CA GLY A 157 -11.92 -10.69 2.88
C GLY A 157 -11.93 -10.08 1.48
N THR A 158 -10.84 -9.41 1.10
CA THR A 158 -10.63 -8.85 -0.24
C THR A 158 -9.63 -9.72 -1.00
N GLU A 159 -9.90 -9.97 -2.28
CA GLU A 159 -8.92 -10.60 -3.15
C GLU A 159 -7.78 -9.61 -3.45
N PRO A 160 -6.51 -9.99 -3.18
CA PRO A 160 -5.37 -9.12 -3.47
C PRO A 160 -5.18 -9.00 -4.99
N ARG A 161 -5.48 -7.83 -5.53
CA ARG A 161 -5.37 -7.54 -6.96
C ARG A 161 -4.80 -6.15 -7.19
N PRO A 162 -3.69 -6.00 -7.95
CA PRO A 162 -3.17 -4.69 -8.30
C PRO A 162 -4.19 -3.89 -9.12
N VAL A 163 -4.63 -2.75 -8.61
CA VAL A 163 -5.57 -1.84 -9.27
C VAL A 163 -5.02 -0.42 -9.23
N ALA A 164 -4.98 0.23 -10.39
CA ALA A 164 -4.52 1.61 -10.48
C ALA A 164 -5.39 2.55 -9.62
N PRO A 165 -4.79 3.46 -8.83
CA PRO A 165 -5.54 4.48 -8.12
C PRO A 165 -6.17 5.47 -9.11
N PRO A 166 -7.32 6.07 -8.78
CA PRO A 166 -8.03 7.00 -9.67
C PRO A 166 -7.24 8.28 -9.95
N ALA A 167 -6.38 8.68 -9.02
CA ALA A 167 -5.41 9.76 -9.20
C ALA A 167 -4.04 9.29 -8.76
N PRO A 168 -2.95 9.60 -9.50
CA PRO A 168 -1.62 9.27 -9.04
C PRO A 168 -1.35 10.02 -7.71
N PRO A 169 -0.78 9.33 -6.70
CA PRO A 169 -0.43 9.99 -5.45
C PRO A 169 0.55 11.12 -5.74
N THR A 170 0.25 12.33 -5.23
CA THR A 170 1.06 13.52 -5.43
C THR A 170 2.44 13.30 -4.81
N THR A 171 3.44 13.07 -5.64
CA THR A 171 4.82 12.99 -5.17
C THR A 171 5.39 14.40 -5.02
N VAL A 172 5.70 14.78 -3.80
CA VAL A 172 6.43 16.02 -3.52
C VAL A 172 7.84 15.88 -4.12
N PRO A 173 8.28 16.83 -4.96
CA PRO A 173 9.63 16.80 -5.52
C PRO A 173 10.67 16.80 -4.39
N THR A 174 11.62 15.86 -4.48
CA THR A 174 12.71 15.75 -3.52
C THR A 174 13.76 16.83 -3.86
N THR A 175 14.15 17.61 -2.87
CA THR A 175 15.23 18.60 -3.00
C THR A 175 16.52 17.90 -3.45
N PRO A 176 17.27 18.47 -4.40
CA PRO A 176 18.55 17.91 -4.82
C PRO A 176 19.51 17.81 -3.63
N THR A 177 20.18 16.69 -3.51
CA THR A 177 21.19 16.41 -2.48
C THR A 177 22.53 16.13 -3.15
N VAL A 178 23.63 16.22 -2.42
CA VAL A 178 24.99 15.86 -2.90
C VAL A 178 25.02 14.49 -3.60
N GLN A 179 24.16 13.58 -3.20
CA GLN A 179 24.01 12.27 -3.86
C GLN A 179 23.35 12.35 -5.25
N ALA A 180 22.50 13.36 -5.50
CA ALA A 180 21.92 13.56 -6.82
C ALA A 180 22.99 13.97 -7.85
N ASP A 181 23.99 14.76 -7.43
CA ASP A 181 25.11 15.15 -8.27
C ASP A 181 25.98 13.94 -8.64
N GLN A 182 26.25 13.04 -7.67
CA GLN A 182 27.02 11.82 -7.94
C GLN A 182 26.28 10.87 -8.90
N VAL A 183 24.96 10.74 -8.75
CA VAL A 183 24.15 9.94 -9.68
C VAL A 183 24.17 10.52 -11.08
N ALA A 184 24.06 11.84 -11.22
CA ALA A 184 24.12 12.52 -12.50
C ALA A 184 25.51 12.38 -13.15
N GLU A 185 26.58 12.34 -12.34
CA GLU A 185 27.93 12.06 -12.82
C GLU A 185 28.07 10.62 -13.32
N ASP A 186 27.63 9.63 -12.56
CA ASP A 186 27.66 8.23 -12.98
C ASP A 186 26.90 8.01 -14.30
N GLU A 187 25.75 8.66 -14.46
CA GLU A 187 24.97 8.64 -15.69
C GLU A 187 25.72 9.26 -16.87
N ARG A 188 26.37 10.44 -16.67
CA ARG A 188 27.19 11.08 -17.71
C ARG A 188 28.37 10.23 -18.12
N PHE A 189 29.07 9.61 -17.15
CA PHE A 189 30.19 8.71 -17.46
C PHE A 189 29.71 7.50 -18.26
N LEU A 190 28.58 6.88 -17.89
CA LEU A 190 28.04 5.79 -18.70
C LEU A 190 27.74 6.23 -20.13
N LEU A 191 27.08 7.37 -20.32
CA LEU A 191 26.73 7.88 -21.64
C LEU A 191 27.98 8.21 -22.47
N ALA A 192 29.05 8.76 -21.86
CA ALA A 192 30.32 9.03 -22.50
C ALA A 192 30.98 7.72 -22.95
N VAL A 193 31.06 6.71 -22.09
CA VAL A 193 31.60 5.39 -22.44
C VAL A 193 30.84 4.74 -23.59
N LEU A 194 29.50 4.82 -23.58
CA LEU A 194 28.66 4.27 -24.65
C LEU A 194 28.81 5.03 -25.98
N ALA A 195 29.09 6.32 -25.93
CA ALA A 195 29.34 7.12 -27.13
C ALA A 195 30.72 6.84 -27.72
N GLU A 196 31.74 6.61 -26.88
CA GLU A 196 33.11 6.30 -27.29
C GLU A 196 33.28 4.84 -27.71
N GLN A 197 32.61 3.93 -26.99
CA GLN A 197 32.69 2.48 -27.20
C GLN A 197 31.30 1.89 -27.47
N PRO A 198 30.77 2.00 -28.70
CA PRO A 198 29.41 1.56 -29.05
C PRO A 198 29.12 0.08 -28.76
N LYS A 199 30.14 -0.78 -28.71
CA LYS A 199 29.98 -2.20 -28.31
C LYS A 199 29.49 -2.38 -26.88
N GLY A 200 29.78 -1.43 -25.98
CA GLY A 200 29.27 -1.44 -24.62
C GLY A 200 27.74 -1.37 -24.54
N MET A 201 27.07 -0.95 -25.64
CA MET A 201 25.61 -1.01 -25.69
C MET A 201 25.06 -2.45 -25.60
N GLU A 202 25.80 -3.44 -26.17
CA GLU A 202 25.40 -4.85 -26.11
C GLU A 202 25.35 -5.38 -24.67
N GLU A 203 26.21 -4.84 -23.79
CA GLU A 203 26.34 -5.26 -22.41
C GLU A 203 25.14 -4.76 -21.54
N VAL A 204 24.56 -3.59 -21.87
CA VAL A 204 23.57 -2.91 -21.03
C VAL A 204 22.16 -2.88 -21.61
N VAL A 205 21.99 -2.99 -22.93
CA VAL A 205 20.70 -2.81 -23.61
C VAL A 205 19.65 -3.84 -23.19
N GLY A 206 20.08 -5.02 -22.73
CA GLY A 206 19.19 -6.11 -22.31
C GLY A 206 18.42 -5.81 -21.02
N TRP A 207 18.97 -4.96 -20.15
CA TRP A 207 18.40 -4.72 -18.82
C TRP A 207 18.28 -3.23 -18.45
N LEU A 208 19.10 -2.32 -19.00
CA LEU A 208 19.01 -0.88 -18.72
C LEU A 208 17.98 -0.22 -19.64
N ARG A 209 17.16 0.66 -19.09
CA ARG A 209 16.12 1.40 -19.81
C ARG A 209 16.28 2.91 -19.64
N PRO A 210 15.76 3.74 -20.56
CA PRO A 210 15.76 5.20 -20.42
C PRO A 210 15.13 5.73 -19.13
N GLY A 211 14.15 5.03 -18.58
CA GLY A 211 13.49 5.39 -17.31
C GLY A 211 14.33 5.13 -16.06
N ASP A 212 15.47 4.43 -16.20
CA ASP A 212 16.36 4.13 -15.07
C ASP A 212 17.30 5.30 -14.76
N PHE A 213 17.41 6.26 -15.65
CA PHE A 213 18.17 7.48 -15.43
C PHE A 213 17.40 8.45 -14.52
N ALA A 214 18.10 9.09 -13.59
CA ALA A 214 17.50 10.10 -12.72
C ALA A 214 17.29 11.42 -13.48
N ASP A 215 18.25 11.76 -14.36
CA ASP A 215 18.13 12.90 -15.24
C ASP A 215 17.33 12.53 -16.50
N PRO A 216 16.19 13.20 -16.77
CA PRO A 216 15.37 12.93 -17.94
C PRO A 216 16.13 13.14 -19.27
N GLY A 217 17.08 14.09 -19.33
CA GLY A 217 17.92 14.36 -20.50
C GLY A 217 18.84 13.18 -20.78
N HIS A 218 19.49 12.65 -19.73
CA HIS A 218 20.33 11.46 -19.83
C HIS A 218 19.54 10.25 -20.32
N GLY A 219 18.36 10.00 -19.77
CA GLY A 219 17.48 8.92 -20.22
C GLY A 219 17.07 9.05 -21.69
N ARG A 220 16.78 10.28 -22.14
CA ARG A 220 16.46 10.54 -23.55
C ARG A 220 17.68 10.39 -24.46
N LEU A 221 18.86 10.80 -24.00
CA LEU A 221 20.10 10.59 -24.73
C LEU A 221 20.45 9.11 -24.86
N TYR A 222 20.29 8.32 -23.77
CA TYR A 222 20.41 6.86 -23.82
C TYR A 222 19.46 6.23 -24.84
N ARG A 223 18.24 6.74 -24.96
CA ARG A 223 17.29 6.30 -26.01
C ARG A 223 17.78 6.62 -27.42
N CYS A 224 18.48 7.74 -27.62
CA CYS A 224 19.10 8.06 -28.90
C CYS A 224 20.22 7.07 -29.24
N LEU A 225 21.11 6.77 -28.28
CA LEU A 225 22.17 5.76 -28.43
C LEU A 225 21.60 4.38 -28.78
N GLY A 226 20.59 3.94 -28.03
CA GLY A 226 19.91 2.67 -28.29
C GLY A 226 19.26 2.60 -29.68
N ALA A 227 18.71 3.70 -30.18
CA ALA A 227 18.12 3.75 -31.52
C ALA A 227 19.18 3.67 -32.63
N LEU A 228 20.32 4.35 -32.50
CA LEU A 228 21.44 4.24 -33.42
C LEU A 228 21.99 2.80 -33.43
N HIS A 229 22.24 2.25 -32.24
CA HIS A 229 22.70 0.87 -32.08
C HIS A 229 21.74 -0.15 -32.73
N HIS A 230 20.44 -0.04 -32.50
CA HIS A 230 19.44 -0.97 -33.06
C HIS A 230 19.38 -0.91 -34.60
N ARG A 231 19.63 0.27 -35.19
CA ARG A 231 19.68 0.44 -36.67
C ARG A 231 21.02 0.04 -37.27
N GLY A 232 22.02 -0.29 -36.44
CA GLY A 232 23.39 -0.55 -36.89
C GLY A 232 24.08 0.71 -37.46
N GLU A 233 23.61 1.91 -37.11
CA GLU A 233 24.21 3.17 -37.53
C GLU A 233 25.44 3.50 -36.67
N PRO A 234 26.46 4.16 -37.22
CA PRO A 234 27.61 4.56 -36.43
C PRO A 234 27.20 5.50 -35.29
N ILE A 235 27.76 5.27 -34.11
CA ILE A 235 27.55 6.13 -32.95
C ILE A 235 28.78 7.03 -32.85
N ASP A 236 28.60 8.30 -33.19
CA ASP A 236 29.55 9.38 -33.01
C ASP A 236 28.82 10.68 -32.65
N ARG A 237 29.59 11.73 -32.36
CA ARG A 237 29.05 13.02 -31.96
C ARG A 237 28.05 13.60 -32.97
N ILE A 238 28.29 13.44 -34.28
CA ILE A 238 27.42 14.02 -35.32
C ILE A 238 26.12 13.25 -35.44
N THR A 239 26.19 11.93 -35.51
CA THR A 239 25.01 11.06 -35.60
C THR A 239 24.14 11.17 -34.35
N LEU A 240 24.77 11.29 -33.17
CA LEU A 240 24.06 11.44 -31.91
C LEU A 240 23.37 12.81 -31.78
N LEU A 241 24.04 13.91 -32.17
CA LEU A 241 23.43 15.24 -32.27
C LEU A 241 22.25 15.25 -33.23
N TRP A 242 22.40 14.62 -34.39
CA TRP A 242 21.32 14.51 -35.36
C TRP A 242 20.13 13.73 -34.87
N GLU A 243 20.35 12.59 -34.22
CA GLU A 243 19.28 11.79 -33.62
C GLU A 243 18.58 12.52 -32.45
N ALA A 244 19.34 13.21 -31.60
CA ALA A 244 18.85 14.04 -30.52
C ALA A 244 17.96 15.18 -31.04
N GLN A 245 18.36 15.84 -32.14
CA GLN A 245 17.56 16.86 -32.79
C GLN A 245 16.26 16.29 -33.36
N ARG A 246 16.31 15.17 -34.07
CA ARG A 246 15.15 14.50 -34.65
C ARG A 246 14.12 14.09 -33.61
N ARG A 247 14.59 13.75 -32.40
CA ARG A 247 13.71 13.37 -31.25
C ARG A 247 13.33 14.55 -30.38
N GLY A 248 13.66 15.77 -30.76
CA GLY A 248 13.28 16.98 -30.07
C GLY A 248 13.99 17.23 -28.75
N LEU A 249 15.06 16.47 -28.44
CA LEU A 249 15.83 16.61 -27.18
C LEU A 249 16.47 17.98 -27.05
N LEU A 250 16.95 18.55 -28.19
CA LEU A 250 17.54 19.88 -28.24
C LEU A 250 16.52 21.00 -28.32
N ALA A 251 15.35 20.74 -28.91
CA ALA A 251 14.31 21.74 -29.15
C ALA A 251 13.51 22.11 -27.89
N ASP A 252 13.30 21.17 -26.98
CA ASP A 252 12.51 21.38 -25.77
C ASP A 252 13.36 21.90 -24.57
N GLY A 253 14.65 22.14 -24.77
CA GLY A 253 15.56 22.66 -23.77
C GLY A 253 15.95 21.66 -22.67
N THR A 254 15.59 20.39 -22.79
CA THR A 254 15.96 19.34 -21.83
C THR A 254 17.49 19.14 -21.77
N MET A 255 18.17 19.28 -22.92
CA MET A 255 19.62 19.20 -23.03
C MET A 255 20.10 20.15 -24.14
N SER A 256 21.18 20.91 -23.89
CA SER A 256 21.79 21.73 -24.94
C SER A 256 22.73 20.90 -25.80
N GLY A 257 22.98 21.39 -27.04
CA GLY A 257 23.99 20.78 -27.91
C GLY A 257 25.42 20.78 -27.32
N GLU A 258 25.74 21.82 -26.51
CA GLU A 258 27.00 21.91 -25.78
C GLU A 258 27.11 20.84 -24.68
N GLN A 259 26.02 20.62 -23.90
CA GLN A 259 25.98 19.57 -22.89
C GLN A 259 26.14 18.18 -23.51
N LEU A 260 25.46 17.92 -24.63
CA LEU A 260 25.58 16.66 -25.35
C LEU A 260 27.02 16.47 -25.85
N THR A 261 27.62 17.51 -26.45
CA THR A 261 29.00 17.47 -26.91
C THR A 261 29.96 17.21 -25.74
N ALA A 262 29.79 17.89 -24.62
CA ALA A 262 30.59 17.67 -23.42
C ALA A 262 30.49 16.23 -22.86
N ILE A 263 29.35 15.58 -23.01
CA ILE A 263 29.19 14.15 -22.67
C ILE A 263 29.99 13.28 -23.64
N CYS A 264 29.89 13.54 -24.95
CA CYS A 264 30.65 12.78 -25.98
C CYS A 264 32.17 12.97 -25.88
N ASP A 265 32.62 14.17 -25.49
CA ASP A 265 34.05 14.50 -25.34
C ASP A 265 34.59 14.05 -23.95
N GLY A 266 33.70 13.56 -23.07
CA GLY A 266 34.07 13.03 -21.76
C GLY A 266 34.81 11.71 -21.91
N VAL A 267 36.12 11.73 -21.77
CA VAL A 267 36.99 10.53 -21.87
C VAL A 267 37.12 9.91 -20.48
N GLY A 268 36.75 8.64 -20.34
CA GLY A 268 37.04 7.86 -19.16
C GLY A 268 37.18 6.37 -19.46
N PRO A 269 38.24 5.69 -18.99
CA PRO A 269 38.26 4.24 -19.02
C PRO A 269 37.20 3.72 -18.06
N GLY A 270 36.17 3.05 -18.57
CA GLY A 270 35.12 2.49 -17.77
C GLY A 270 34.48 1.30 -18.47
N SER A 271 34.00 0.32 -17.69
CA SER A 271 33.12 -0.74 -18.18
C SER A 271 31.71 -0.20 -18.25
N ALA A 272 31.05 -0.35 -19.39
CA ALA A 272 29.65 0.00 -19.57
C ALA A 272 28.76 -0.80 -18.64
N GLU A 273 29.08 -2.08 -18.43
CA GLU A 273 28.37 -2.97 -17.49
C GLU A 273 28.45 -2.43 -16.06
N TRP A 274 29.63 -2.12 -15.54
CA TRP A 274 29.82 -1.61 -14.19
C TRP A 274 29.11 -0.27 -13.94
N LEU A 275 29.23 0.67 -14.89
CA LEU A 275 28.53 1.96 -14.81
C LEU A 275 27.03 1.79 -14.93
N GLY A 276 26.59 0.92 -15.81
CA GLY A 276 25.19 0.56 -15.97
C GLY A 276 24.57 -0.02 -14.69
N GLU A 277 25.31 -0.92 -14.00
CA GLU A 277 24.90 -1.43 -12.68
C GLU A 277 24.72 -0.32 -11.63
N ARG A 278 25.61 0.68 -11.62
CA ARG A 278 25.49 1.84 -10.71
C ARG A 278 24.22 2.65 -11.00
N VAL A 279 23.94 2.91 -12.28
CA VAL A 279 22.71 3.58 -12.70
C VAL A 279 21.48 2.75 -12.30
N MET A 280 21.52 1.44 -12.53
CA MET A 280 20.42 0.53 -12.16
C MET A 280 20.22 0.48 -10.64
N ARG A 281 21.27 0.43 -9.84
CA ARG A 281 21.22 0.50 -8.38
C ARG A 281 20.50 1.76 -7.90
N SER A 282 20.86 2.90 -8.48
CA SER A 282 20.18 4.18 -8.22
C SER A 282 18.71 4.13 -8.63
N SER A 283 18.37 3.48 -9.74
CA SER A 283 16.99 3.28 -10.19
C SER A 283 16.18 2.45 -9.19
N VAL A 284 16.73 1.34 -8.70
CA VAL A 284 16.06 0.48 -7.69
C VAL A 284 15.73 1.27 -6.42
N THR A 285 16.73 1.94 -5.85
CA THR A 285 16.54 2.68 -4.58
C THR A 285 15.61 3.87 -4.74
N ARG A 286 15.70 4.58 -5.87
CA ARG A 286 14.81 5.70 -6.21
C ARG A 286 13.36 5.23 -6.39
N THR A 287 13.16 4.12 -7.11
CA THR A 287 11.83 3.52 -7.33
C THR A 287 11.24 3.03 -6.02
N ALA A 288 12.03 2.34 -5.17
CA ALA A 288 11.60 1.91 -3.84
C ALA A 288 11.15 3.09 -2.97
N ALA A 289 11.94 4.17 -2.95
CA ALA A 289 11.58 5.38 -2.20
C ALA A 289 10.32 6.07 -2.75
N ALA A 290 10.11 6.07 -4.07
CA ALA A 290 8.92 6.62 -4.71
C ALA A 290 7.68 5.78 -4.39
N SER A 291 7.76 4.44 -4.54
CA SER A 291 6.68 3.52 -4.19
C SER A 291 6.32 3.62 -2.71
N ALA A 292 7.31 3.70 -1.83
CA ALA A 292 7.08 3.87 -0.39
C ALA A 292 6.30 5.16 -0.05
N ARG A 293 6.68 6.29 -0.67
CA ARG A 293 5.96 7.56 -0.50
C ARG A 293 4.53 7.47 -1.01
N ALA A 294 4.33 6.85 -2.16
CA ALA A 294 3.01 6.68 -2.76
C ALA A 294 2.11 5.78 -1.90
N VAL A 295 2.60 4.62 -1.42
CA VAL A 295 1.86 3.75 -0.51
C VAL A 295 1.51 4.45 0.79
N ARG A 296 2.46 5.23 1.35
CA ARG A 296 2.20 6.04 2.55
C ARG A 296 1.10 7.07 2.31
N ALA A 297 1.10 7.75 1.18
CA ALA A 297 0.07 8.74 0.84
C ALA A 297 -1.32 8.07 0.74
N LEU A 298 -1.41 6.89 0.11
CA LEU A 298 -2.64 6.10 0.07
C LEU A 298 -3.12 5.70 1.48
N ALA A 299 -2.20 5.29 2.36
CA ALA A 299 -2.54 4.91 3.73
C ALA A 299 -2.96 6.10 4.61
N GLN A 300 -2.63 7.33 4.23
CA GLN A 300 -3.05 8.55 4.90
C GLN A 300 -4.39 9.11 4.39
N ASP A 301 -4.91 8.56 3.30
CA ASP A 301 -6.24 8.91 2.78
C ASP A 301 -7.33 8.17 3.58
N GLU A 302 -7.92 8.86 4.56
CA GLU A 302 -8.98 8.32 5.42
C GLU A 302 -10.28 8.01 4.65
N ALA A 303 -10.44 8.52 3.44
CA ALA A 303 -11.61 8.24 2.60
C ALA A 303 -11.48 6.89 1.86
N LEU A 304 -10.28 6.34 1.81
CA LEU A 304 -9.99 5.11 1.10
C LEU A 304 -10.25 3.90 2.00
N GLY A 305 -11.23 3.06 1.65
CA GLY A 305 -11.48 1.82 2.41
C GLY A 305 -10.33 0.81 2.29
N PRO A 306 -10.21 -0.17 3.21
CA PRO A 306 -9.10 -1.12 3.26
C PRO A 306 -8.88 -1.95 1.99
N GLY A 307 -9.95 -2.42 1.33
CA GLY A 307 -9.84 -3.20 0.09
C GLY A 307 -9.18 -2.41 -1.04
N PRO A 308 -9.72 -1.23 -1.43
CA PRO A 308 -9.07 -0.33 -2.36
C PRO A 308 -7.66 0.09 -1.95
N LEU A 309 -7.41 0.42 -0.67
CA LEU A 309 -6.07 0.75 -0.16
C LEU A 309 -5.05 -0.34 -0.48
N ILE A 310 -5.37 -1.60 -0.13
CA ILE A 310 -4.50 -2.75 -0.35
C ILE A 310 -4.21 -2.93 -1.85
N ASN A 311 -5.25 -2.87 -2.68
CA ASN A 311 -5.14 -3.10 -4.11
C ASN A 311 -4.36 -1.99 -4.83
N HIS A 312 -4.54 -0.73 -4.43
CA HIS A 312 -3.75 0.39 -4.93
C HIS A 312 -2.30 0.35 -4.47
N ALA A 313 -2.05 -0.06 -3.22
CA ALA A 313 -0.70 -0.24 -2.70
C ALA A 313 0.07 -1.33 -3.45
N LEU A 314 -0.58 -2.47 -3.76
CA LEU A 314 0.00 -3.52 -4.60
C LEU A 314 0.33 -3.02 -6.02
N TYR A 315 -0.54 -2.22 -6.61
CA TYR A 315 -0.29 -1.62 -7.93
C TYR A 315 0.94 -0.70 -7.92
N VAL A 316 1.07 0.13 -6.89
CA VAL A 316 2.17 1.10 -6.74
C VAL A 316 3.53 0.40 -6.52
N LEU A 317 3.53 -0.83 -6.03
CA LEU A 317 4.75 -1.65 -5.90
C LEU A 317 5.19 -2.29 -7.23
N GLY A 318 4.31 -2.42 -8.22
CA GLY A 318 4.60 -3.06 -9.51
C GLY A 318 5.86 -2.53 -10.23
N PRO A 319 6.07 -1.20 -10.35
CA PRO A 319 7.30 -0.65 -10.95
C PRO A 319 8.58 -1.11 -10.25
N LEU A 320 8.54 -1.32 -8.93
CA LEU A 320 9.71 -1.82 -8.20
C LEU A 320 10.01 -3.28 -8.54
N ASP A 321 9.00 -4.12 -8.76
CA ASP A 321 9.20 -5.50 -9.18
C ASP A 321 9.78 -5.59 -10.60
N GLU A 322 9.37 -4.68 -11.51
CA GLU A 322 9.96 -4.59 -12.85
C GLU A 322 11.44 -4.18 -12.82
N VAL A 323 11.79 -3.19 -11.99
CA VAL A 323 13.18 -2.75 -11.83
C VAL A 323 14.02 -3.83 -11.14
N ARG A 324 13.48 -4.53 -10.14
CA ARG A 324 14.12 -5.67 -9.47
C ARG A 324 14.50 -6.76 -10.48
N THR A 325 13.55 -7.17 -11.34
CA THR A 325 13.81 -8.20 -12.35
C THR A 325 14.97 -7.83 -13.25
N ARG A 326 15.07 -6.55 -13.66
CA ARG A 326 16.16 -6.06 -14.50
C ARG A 326 17.48 -5.95 -13.72
N TRP A 327 17.45 -5.60 -12.44
CA TRP A 327 18.60 -5.64 -11.55
C TRP A 327 19.19 -7.05 -11.44
N GLN A 328 18.33 -8.06 -11.27
CA GLN A 328 18.77 -9.47 -11.23
C GLN A 328 19.40 -9.93 -12.56
N LEU A 329 18.88 -9.45 -13.70
CA LEU A 329 19.52 -9.72 -15.00
C LEU A 329 20.89 -9.04 -15.12
N ALA A 330 21.05 -7.82 -14.60
CA ALA A 330 22.31 -7.08 -14.62
C ALA A 330 23.38 -7.75 -13.75
N THR A 331 23.02 -8.27 -12.57
CA THR A 331 23.97 -8.86 -11.61
C THR A 331 24.17 -10.37 -11.78
N GLY A 332 23.44 -11.00 -12.69
CA GLY A 332 23.49 -12.45 -12.89
C GLY A 332 22.88 -13.27 -11.73
N ASP A 333 22.19 -12.61 -10.80
CA ASP A 333 21.49 -13.29 -9.70
C ASP A 333 20.22 -13.98 -10.22
N PRO A 334 20.01 -15.26 -9.92
CA PRO A 334 18.77 -15.93 -10.33
C PRO A 334 17.57 -15.29 -9.66
N PRO A 335 16.43 -15.12 -10.36
CA PRO A 335 15.22 -14.61 -9.75
C PRO A 335 14.82 -15.48 -8.57
N PRO A 336 14.35 -14.91 -7.43
CA PRO A 336 13.89 -15.69 -6.31
C PRO A 336 12.77 -16.62 -6.77
N ALA A 337 12.91 -17.91 -6.45
CA ALA A 337 11.90 -18.91 -6.80
C ALA A 337 10.52 -18.42 -6.31
N PRO A 338 9.44 -18.60 -7.11
CA PRO A 338 8.11 -18.19 -6.70
C PRO A 338 7.81 -18.85 -5.35
N LYS A 339 7.54 -18.04 -4.33
CA LYS A 339 7.16 -18.53 -3.00
C LYS A 339 5.82 -19.24 -3.16
N THR A 340 5.89 -20.56 -3.35
CA THR A 340 4.72 -21.43 -3.26
C THR A 340 4.21 -21.28 -1.84
N SER A 341 3.03 -20.69 -1.69
CA SER A 341 2.37 -20.50 -0.41
C SER A 341 2.19 -21.87 0.23
N ALA A 342 3.07 -22.20 1.19
CA ALA A 342 2.86 -23.35 2.05
C ALA A 342 1.57 -23.09 2.83
N SER A 343 0.54 -23.86 2.55
CA SER A 343 -0.69 -23.91 3.32
C SER A 343 -0.37 -24.17 4.79
N SER A 344 -0.43 -23.14 5.59
CA SER A 344 -0.57 -23.31 7.04
C SER A 344 -2.05 -23.48 7.33
N ASP A 345 -2.45 -24.72 7.54
CA ASP A 345 -3.77 -25.11 8.06
C ASP A 345 -3.93 -24.59 9.50
N ASN A 346 -4.23 -23.32 9.67
CA ASN A 346 -4.90 -22.80 10.87
C ASN A 346 -5.29 -21.32 10.68
N VAL A 347 -6.19 -21.03 9.72
CA VAL A 347 -6.77 -19.69 9.55
C VAL A 347 -8.28 -19.83 9.77
N PRO A 348 -8.91 -19.01 10.62
CA PRO A 348 -10.35 -19.00 10.73
C PRO A 348 -10.97 -18.71 9.37
N ARG A 349 -11.88 -19.60 8.94
CA ARG A 349 -12.47 -19.58 7.61
C ARG A 349 -13.09 -18.22 7.29
N PRO A 350 -12.94 -17.67 6.09
CA PRO A 350 -13.55 -16.41 5.66
C PRO A 350 -15.07 -16.36 5.87
N ALA A 351 -15.72 -17.52 5.96
CA ALA A 351 -17.13 -17.65 6.30
C ALA A 351 -17.51 -17.06 7.68
N GLN A 352 -16.57 -16.98 8.64
CA GLN A 352 -16.86 -16.40 9.96
C GLN A 352 -16.88 -14.87 9.94
N VAL A 353 -15.99 -14.27 9.15
CA VAL A 353 -15.95 -12.80 8.96
C VAL A 353 -17.15 -12.37 8.10
N GLN A 354 -17.46 -13.11 7.03
CA GLN A 354 -18.65 -12.86 6.22
C GLN A 354 -19.96 -13.10 6.98
N ALA A 355 -20.02 -14.09 7.85
CA ALA A 355 -21.21 -14.34 8.69
C ALA A 355 -21.41 -13.24 9.75
N ALA A 356 -20.33 -12.65 10.27
CA ALA A 356 -20.39 -11.48 11.15
C ALA A 356 -20.86 -10.24 10.37
N LEU A 357 -20.39 -10.04 9.14
CA LEU A 357 -20.80 -8.96 8.26
C LEU A 357 -22.26 -9.08 7.81
N ALA A 358 -22.74 -10.30 7.52
CA ALA A 358 -24.13 -10.56 7.13
C ALA A 358 -25.12 -10.34 8.28
N ARG A 359 -24.72 -10.59 9.52
CA ARG A 359 -25.56 -10.33 10.70
C ARG A 359 -25.63 -8.87 11.12
N SER A 360 -24.70 -8.04 10.64
CA SER A 360 -24.65 -6.60 10.93
C SER A 360 -25.40 -5.73 9.89
N SER A 361 -26.00 -6.32 8.86
CA SER A 361 -26.84 -5.59 7.91
C SER A 361 -28.21 -5.35 8.57
N PRO A 362 -28.69 -4.09 8.69
CA PRO A 362 -30.02 -3.82 9.19
C PRO A 362 -31.03 -4.45 8.22
N SER A 363 -31.85 -5.38 8.72
CA SER A 363 -33.02 -5.90 7.99
C SER A 363 -33.97 -4.73 7.74
N LEU A 364 -34.09 -4.29 6.52
CA LEU A 364 -35.15 -3.41 6.09
C LEU A 364 -36.49 -4.13 6.37
N PRO A 365 -37.45 -3.50 7.05
CA PRO A 365 -38.78 -4.11 7.27
C PRO A 365 -39.44 -4.34 5.91
N SER A 366 -39.86 -5.58 5.65
CA SER A 366 -40.62 -5.95 4.48
C SER A 366 -41.93 -5.13 4.46
N PRO A 367 -42.38 -4.58 3.32
CA PRO A 367 -43.66 -3.92 3.23
C PRO A 367 -44.80 -4.94 3.50
N PRO A 368 -45.88 -4.54 4.17
CA PRO A 368 -46.99 -5.43 4.47
C PRO A 368 -47.64 -5.93 3.19
N SER A 369 -47.86 -7.25 3.12
CA SER A 369 -48.61 -7.88 2.04
C SER A 369 -50.02 -7.32 2.00
N ALA A 370 -50.38 -6.61 0.94
CA ALA A 370 -51.72 -6.18 0.64
C ALA A 370 -52.60 -7.40 0.30
N LEU A 371 -53.63 -7.57 1.09
CA LEU A 371 -54.68 -8.56 0.93
C LEU A 371 -55.33 -8.44 -0.47
N SER A 372 -55.41 -9.57 -1.13
CA SER A 372 -56.21 -9.85 -2.31
C SER A 372 -57.67 -9.59 -2.04
N GLN A 373 -58.29 -8.67 -2.77
CA GLN A 373 -59.76 -8.65 -2.95
C GLN A 373 -60.12 -8.27 -4.38
N GLY A 374 -60.76 -9.23 -5.01
CA GLY A 374 -61.97 -9.12 -5.85
C GLY A 374 -61.84 -8.31 -7.17
N ALA A 375 -61.79 -9.03 -8.27
CA ALA A 375 -62.26 -8.51 -9.55
C ALA A 375 -63.77 -8.26 -9.54
N PRO A 376 -64.27 -7.31 -10.40
CA PRO A 376 -65.23 -7.73 -11.38
C PRO A 376 -64.96 -7.23 -12.80
N ARG A 377 -65.61 -7.97 -13.68
CA ARG A 377 -65.54 -7.98 -15.14
C ARG A 377 -66.04 -6.70 -15.85
N SER A 378 -65.49 -6.53 -17.02
CA SER A 378 -66.16 -6.20 -18.30
C SER A 378 -66.58 -4.75 -18.59
N ALA A 379 -65.97 -4.16 -19.59
CA ALA A 379 -66.70 -3.74 -20.82
C ALA A 379 -65.72 -3.20 -21.89
N ALA A 380 -65.82 -3.81 -23.05
CA ALA A 380 -65.17 -3.41 -24.27
C ALA A 380 -65.82 -2.15 -24.85
N VAL A 381 -65.02 -1.19 -25.34
CA VAL A 381 -65.43 -0.27 -26.42
C VAL A 381 -64.22 -0.02 -27.32
N ARG A 382 -64.46 -0.27 -28.60
CA ARG A 382 -63.57 -0.17 -29.75
C ARG A 382 -63.41 1.29 -30.25
N PRO A 383 -62.52 1.53 -31.17
CA PRO A 383 -61.86 2.83 -31.40
C PRO A 383 -62.55 3.69 -32.45
N ARG A 384 -62.21 4.97 -32.48
CA ARG A 384 -62.41 5.81 -33.65
C ARG A 384 -61.14 6.56 -34.04
N SER A 385 -60.68 6.23 -35.23
CA SER A 385 -59.78 6.99 -36.09
C SER A 385 -60.31 8.34 -36.44
N LEU A 386 -59.47 9.35 -36.56
CA LEU A 386 -59.52 10.39 -37.62
C LEU A 386 -58.19 11.18 -37.55
N GLY A 387 -57.43 11.14 -38.64
CA GLY A 387 -56.43 12.16 -38.98
C GLY A 387 -57.06 13.19 -39.87
N PRO A 388 -56.36 13.98 -40.72
CA PRO A 388 -55.21 14.84 -40.38
C PRO A 388 -55.54 16.31 -40.71
N SER A 389 -54.81 17.23 -40.17
CA SER A 389 -54.47 18.49 -40.89
C SER A 389 -53.22 19.09 -40.22
#